data_c21ce39ec87326afab56d22a70cf6daa
#
_entry.id   c21ce39ec87326afab56d22a70cf6daa
#
_cell.length_a   1.000
_cell.length_b   1.000
_cell.length_c   1.000
_cell.angle_alpha   90.00
_cell.angle_beta   90.00
_cell.angle_gamma   90.00
#
_symmetry.space_group_name_H-M   'P 1'
#
loop_
_entity.id
_entity.type
_entity.pdbx_description
1 polymer ?
#
loop_
_entity_poly.entity_id
_entity_poly.type
_entity_poly.pdbx_seq_one_letter_code
_entity_poly.pdbx_strand_id
1 'polypeptide(L)'
;MPYPRFTTLCAQAQTEINRRVNELQNAIAKLTDSNNMADAFFACGMSFRLHGNDNMPDASELMRDITGDKLLAYLQDDSIIKPSADKQKLIATFKKNPSFSHRMFMEGYEYEKILQYPKDEPATISAPVSSPKPASSWDADQWSKDFEASKTVTNGTRYVRTKVWDSTLAIVNAGTYVSQSGAQVTLPLNPNILAESKFYKTEIPMLTADNRYNTLYSVHAGDCLEFAKSLHDSDNTDDLCVLNLASYRNPGGGVTGGAGAQEEYLFRCSDYFRSLYQYGADSAQYGIPHATDSYPLDRNYGGVYSHGVTIFRDKEANGYALLDTPWHVNFVAAAVSRLPYPCQQIPANDIPMIENTIRTILRIAYTNGQRRLVLGAIGCGAFNHPPTHMAQIFKQVLHEPEFGGIFKEVHFAIFDDHNAKRKGVSNVDAFTEVFS
;
A
#
# COMPACT_ATOMS: atom_id res chain seq x y z
N MET A 1 30.63 5.94 37.10
CA MET A 1 29.50 6.86 37.35
C MET A 1 28.51 6.67 36.19
N PRO A 2 27.24 6.37 36.42
CA PRO A 2 26.27 6.27 35.36
C PRO A 2 26.01 7.65 34.76
N TYR A 3 25.90 7.71 33.46
CA TYR A 3 25.68 8.95 32.71
C TYR A 3 24.35 9.60 33.10
N PRO A 4 24.33 10.83 33.65
CA PRO A 4 23.10 11.48 34.14
C PRO A 4 22.02 11.67 33.05
N ARG A 5 22.44 11.82 31.79
CA ARG A 5 21.53 11.91 30.61
C ARG A 5 20.77 10.63 30.33
N PHE A 6 21.39 9.46 30.59
CA PHE A 6 20.73 8.16 30.32
C PHE A 6 19.60 7.92 31.34
N THR A 7 19.81 8.27 32.60
CA THR A 7 18.78 8.12 33.64
C THR A 7 17.58 9.05 33.39
N THR A 8 17.82 10.27 32.89
CA THR A 8 16.74 11.20 32.53
C THR A 8 15.95 10.74 31.33
N LEU A 9 16.62 10.21 30.29
CA LEU A 9 15.96 9.65 29.13
C LEU A 9 15.14 8.40 29.48
N CYS A 10 15.64 7.53 30.35
CA CYS A 10 14.89 6.37 30.84
C CYS A 10 13.65 6.79 31.65
N ALA A 11 13.74 7.82 32.47
CA ALA A 11 12.60 8.33 33.22
C ALA A 11 11.53 8.97 32.32
N GLN A 12 11.95 9.72 31.31
CA GLN A 12 11.04 10.29 30.30
C GLN A 12 10.36 9.22 29.47
N ALA A 13 11.11 8.20 29.03
CA ALA A 13 10.57 7.05 28.31
C ALA A 13 9.55 6.28 29.17
N GLN A 14 9.84 6.06 30.46
CA GLN A 14 8.92 5.40 31.38
C GLN A 14 7.64 6.22 31.62
N THR A 15 7.75 7.54 31.69
CA THR A 15 6.58 8.42 31.83
C THR A 15 5.70 8.35 30.59
N GLU A 16 6.28 8.34 29.41
CA GLU A 16 5.57 8.23 28.16
C GLU A 16 4.89 6.85 28.00
N ILE A 17 5.59 5.78 28.36
CA ILE A 17 5.02 4.43 28.40
C ILE A 17 3.80 4.39 29.33
N ASN A 18 3.91 4.93 30.53
CA ASN A 18 2.81 4.97 31.49
C ASN A 18 1.61 5.79 30.98
N ARG A 19 1.86 6.91 30.32
CA ARG A 19 0.81 7.73 29.69
C ARG A 19 0.05 6.91 28.62
N ARG A 20 0.78 6.23 27.75
CA ARG A 20 0.19 5.40 26.68
C ARG A 20 -0.57 4.20 27.22
N VAL A 21 -0.07 3.55 28.25
CA VAL A 21 -0.79 2.46 28.94
C VAL A 21 -2.13 2.97 29.47
N ASN A 22 -2.17 4.15 30.11
CA ASN A 22 -3.41 4.73 30.61
C ASN A 22 -4.39 5.10 29.50
N GLU A 23 -3.90 5.66 28.38
CA GLU A 23 -4.73 5.97 27.21
C GLU A 23 -5.33 4.70 26.60
N LEU A 24 -4.54 3.64 26.50
CA LEU A 24 -4.97 2.35 26.00
C LEU A 24 -6.01 1.71 26.93
N GLN A 25 -5.80 1.74 28.25
CA GLN A 25 -6.78 1.27 29.22
C GLN A 25 -8.09 2.02 29.15
N ASN A 26 -8.05 3.34 28.95
CA ASN A 26 -9.26 4.15 28.75
C ASN A 26 -9.98 3.81 27.45
N ALA A 27 -9.23 3.54 26.37
CA ALA A 27 -9.80 3.10 25.10
C ALA A 27 -10.46 1.71 25.23
N ILE A 28 -9.79 0.77 25.89
CA ILE A 28 -10.33 -0.56 26.19
C ILE A 28 -11.63 -0.45 26.97
N ALA A 29 -11.69 0.37 28.03
CA ALA A 29 -12.89 0.57 28.84
C ALA A 29 -14.05 1.09 28.00
N LYS A 30 -13.83 2.12 27.17
CA LYS A 30 -14.86 2.67 26.26
C LYS A 30 -15.39 1.65 25.26
N LEU A 31 -14.51 0.79 24.71
CA LEU A 31 -14.90 -0.24 23.76
C LEU A 31 -15.64 -1.39 24.45
N THR A 32 -15.26 -1.72 25.69
CA THR A 32 -15.89 -2.79 26.49
C THR A 32 -17.31 -2.41 26.89
N ASP A 33 -17.58 -1.13 27.14
CA ASP A 33 -18.91 -0.59 27.44
C ASP A 33 -19.82 -0.49 26.19
N SER A 34 -19.26 -0.70 25.01
CA SER A 34 -20.01 -0.72 23.76
C SER A 34 -20.94 -1.93 23.67
N ASN A 35 -22.16 -1.72 23.19
CA ASN A 35 -23.05 -2.82 22.84
C ASN A 35 -22.67 -3.53 21.54
N ASN A 36 -21.61 -3.10 20.88
CA ASN A 36 -21.08 -3.67 19.64
C ASN A 36 -20.11 -4.82 19.94
N MET A 37 -20.46 -6.02 19.49
CA MET A 37 -19.65 -7.22 19.71
C MET A 37 -18.28 -7.18 18.99
N ALA A 38 -18.15 -6.44 17.90
CA ALA A 38 -16.86 -6.24 17.24
C ALA A 38 -15.91 -5.47 18.15
N ASP A 39 -16.39 -4.40 18.78
CA ASP A 39 -15.62 -3.58 19.72
C ASP A 39 -15.20 -4.38 20.94
N ALA A 40 -16.09 -5.27 21.45
CA ALA A 40 -15.77 -6.13 22.58
C ALA A 40 -14.65 -7.13 22.28
N PHE A 41 -14.63 -7.75 21.08
CA PHE A 41 -13.53 -8.63 20.67
C PHE A 41 -12.25 -7.87 20.40
N PHE A 42 -12.33 -6.70 19.80
CA PHE A 42 -11.19 -5.82 19.59
C PHE A 42 -10.56 -5.38 20.91
N ALA A 43 -11.38 -4.93 21.87
CA ALA A 43 -10.95 -4.56 23.22
C ALA A 43 -10.34 -5.76 23.98
N CYS A 44 -10.88 -6.94 23.77
CA CYS A 44 -10.33 -8.17 24.33
C CYS A 44 -8.92 -8.45 23.79
N GLY A 45 -8.71 -8.33 22.47
CA GLY A 45 -7.40 -8.48 21.84
C GLY A 45 -6.38 -7.47 22.36
N MET A 46 -6.76 -6.20 22.48
CA MET A 46 -5.92 -5.15 23.07
C MET A 46 -5.57 -5.45 24.54
N SER A 47 -6.55 -5.85 25.33
CA SER A 47 -6.35 -6.19 26.76
C SER A 47 -5.41 -7.39 26.92
N PHE A 48 -5.54 -8.39 26.09
CA PHE A 48 -4.65 -9.53 26.05
C PHE A 48 -3.21 -9.14 25.79
N ARG A 49 -2.99 -8.24 24.86
CA ARG A 49 -1.65 -7.75 24.55
C ARG A 49 -1.05 -6.96 25.69
N LEU A 50 -1.86 -6.12 26.34
CA LEU A 50 -1.42 -5.24 27.44
C LEU A 50 -1.06 -6.02 28.71
N HIS A 51 -1.80 -7.09 29.00
CA HIS A 51 -1.69 -7.86 30.23
C HIS A 51 -1.23 -9.30 30.00
N GLY A 52 -0.79 -9.64 28.78
CA GLY A 52 -0.45 -11.00 28.39
C GLY A 52 0.65 -11.61 29.21
N ASN A 53 0.44 -12.86 29.65
CA ASN A 53 1.40 -13.69 30.31
C ASN A 53 2.36 -14.35 29.33
N ASP A 54 3.55 -14.78 29.80
CA ASP A 54 4.54 -15.57 29.07
C ASP A 54 4.00 -16.91 28.51
N ASN A 55 2.78 -17.30 28.88
CA ASN A 55 2.09 -18.53 28.44
C ASN A 55 1.17 -18.31 27.22
N MET A 56 1.22 -17.18 26.55
CA MET A 56 0.45 -16.95 25.32
C MET A 56 0.99 -17.81 24.17
N PRO A 57 0.12 -18.49 23.38
CA PRO A 57 0.55 -19.07 22.12
C PRO A 57 1.19 -17.99 21.24
N ASP A 58 2.24 -18.34 20.53
CA ASP A 58 2.90 -17.42 19.59
C ASP A 58 1.83 -16.78 18.69
N ALA A 59 1.88 -15.44 18.57
CA ALA A 59 0.97 -14.69 17.72
C ALA A 59 0.91 -15.28 16.30
N SER A 60 2.01 -15.85 15.81
CA SER A 60 2.07 -16.53 14.51
C SER A 60 1.22 -17.82 14.49
N GLU A 61 1.03 -18.49 15.62
CA GLU A 61 0.15 -19.66 15.72
C GLU A 61 -1.33 -19.25 15.71
N LEU A 62 -1.68 -18.20 16.44
CA LEU A 62 -3.05 -17.66 16.45
C LEU A 62 -3.43 -17.10 15.06
N MET A 63 -2.50 -16.45 14.37
CA MET A 63 -2.74 -15.94 13.01
C MET A 63 -2.96 -17.06 11.97
N ARG A 64 -2.40 -18.24 12.19
CA ARG A 64 -2.57 -19.42 11.31
C ARG A 64 -3.84 -20.21 11.61
N ASP A 65 -4.43 -19.99 12.76
CA ASP A 65 -5.64 -20.69 13.21
C ASP A 65 -6.91 -20.06 12.59
N ILE A 66 -7.12 -20.36 11.31
CA ILE A 66 -8.26 -19.83 10.53
C ILE A 66 -9.62 -20.23 11.12
N THR A 67 -9.67 -21.36 11.85
CA THR A 67 -10.90 -21.84 12.51
C THR A 67 -11.17 -21.15 13.83
N GLY A 68 -10.15 -20.58 14.46
CA GLY A 68 -10.23 -19.94 15.76
C GLY A 68 -10.29 -20.92 16.94
N ASP A 69 -10.03 -22.22 16.71
CA ASP A 69 -10.14 -23.23 17.76
C ASP A 69 -9.14 -23.00 18.91
N LYS A 70 -7.93 -22.56 18.59
CA LYS A 70 -6.91 -22.21 19.59
C LYS A 70 -7.32 -20.97 20.39
N LEU A 71 -7.86 -19.95 19.74
CA LEU A 71 -8.38 -18.78 20.44
C LEU A 71 -9.57 -19.13 21.32
N LEU A 72 -10.46 -20.01 20.86
CA LEU A 72 -11.58 -20.47 21.68
C LEU A 72 -11.10 -21.25 22.92
N ALA A 73 -10.14 -22.15 22.75
CA ALA A 73 -9.55 -22.88 23.87
C ALA A 73 -8.93 -21.93 24.90
N TYR A 74 -8.22 -20.92 24.42
CA TYR A 74 -7.61 -19.88 25.25
C TYR A 74 -8.66 -19.01 25.98
N LEU A 75 -9.74 -18.61 25.32
CA LEU A 75 -10.85 -17.89 25.95
C LEU A 75 -11.56 -18.72 27.00
N GLN A 76 -11.55 -20.06 26.88
CA GLN A 76 -12.18 -20.98 27.83
C GLN A 76 -11.31 -21.30 29.04
N ASP A 77 -10.02 -21.07 28.96
CA ASP A 77 -9.10 -21.38 30.05
C ASP A 77 -9.30 -20.43 31.25
N ASP A 78 -9.79 -20.99 32.36
CA ASP A 78 -10.07 -20.24 33.59
C ASP A 78 -8.79 -19.83 34.35
N SER A 79 -7.67 -20.44 34.04
CA SER A 79 -6.36 -20.04 34.59
C SER A 79 -5.81 -18.77 33.94
N ILE A 80 -6.23 -18.50 32.71
CA ILE A 80 -5.81 -17.33 31.92
C ILE A 80 -6.81 -16.19 32.07
N ILE A 81 -8.09 -16.48 31.87
CA ILE A 81 -9.18 -15.50 32.00
C ILE A 81 -10.13 -15.97 33.09
N LYS A 82 -10.22 -15.21 34.18
CA LYS A 82 -11.14 -15.54 35.27
C LYS A 82 -12.58 -15.63 34.79
N PRO A 83 -13.38 -16.56 35.33
CA PRO A 83 -14.79 -16.70 35.02
C PRO A 83 -15.54 -15.37 35.27
N SER A 84 -16.30 -14.91 34.28
CA SER A 84 -17.17 -13.73 34.37
C SER A 84 -18.34 -13.88 33.41
N ALA A 85 -19.39 -13.08 33.62
CA ALA A 85 -20.53 -13.03 32.69
C ALA A 85 -20.09 -12.55 31.30
N ASP A 86 -19.13 -11.62 31.23
CA ASP A 86 -18.60 -11.09 29.97
C ASP A 86 -17.76 -12.14 29.23
N LYS A 87 -16.96 -12.95 29.94
CA LYS A 87 -16.26 -14.10 29.36
C LYS A 87 -17.24 -15.08 28.71
N GLN A 88 -18.34 -15.40 29.40
CA GLN A 88 -19.37 -16.30 28.87
C GLN A 88 -20.04 -15.73 27.62
N LYS A 89 -20.35 -14.42 27.64
CA LYS A 89 -20.92 -13.71 26.49
C LYS A 89 -19.97 -13.70 25.29
N LEU A 90 -18.69 -13.45 25.51
CA LEU A 90 -17.66 -13.52 24.47
C LEU A 90 -17.55 -14.92 23.86
N ILE A 91 -17.46 -15.95 24.68
CA ILE A 91 -17.41 -17.36 24.23
C ILE A 91 -18.67 -17.73 23.42
N ALA A 92 -19.85 -17.35 23.89
CA ALA A 92 -21.10 -17.62 23.20
C ALA A 92 -21.16 -16.92 21.82
N THR A 93 -20.64 -15.72 21.73
CA THR A 93 -20.60 -14.96 20.46
C THR A 93 -19.54 -15.52 19.52
N PHE A 94 -18.38 -15.91 20.06
CA PHE A 94 -17.33 -16.56 19.27
C PHE A 94 -17.86 -17.81 18.57
N LYS A 95 -18.58 -18.66 19.30
CA LYS A 95 -19.19 -19.88 18.76
C LYS A 95 -20.21 -19.63 17.65
N LYS A 96 -20.83 -18.45 17.63
CA LYS A 96 -21.80 -18.07 16.57
C LYS A 96 -21.11 -17.61 15.28
N ASN A 97 -19.97 -16.96 15.40
CA ASN A 97 -19.24 -16.44 14.24
C ASN A 97 -17.72 -16.45 14.49
N PRO A 98 -17.06 -17.63 14.46
CA PRO A 98 -15.66 -17.80 14.86
C PRO A 98 -14.70 -16.93 14.03
N SER A 99 -14.83 -16.95 12.71
CA SER A 99 -13.90 -16.23 11.82
C SER A 99 -13.95 -14.70 12.00
N PHE A 100 -15.13 -14.15 12.23
CA PHE A 100 -15.29 -12.73 12.50
C PHE A 100 -14.71 -12.34 13.86
N SER A 101 -15.04 -13.11 14.89
CA SER A 101 -14.57 -12.88 16.26
C SER A 101 -13.04 -13.01 16.38
N HIS A 102 -12.48 -14.02 15.73
CA HIS A 102 -11.03 -14.22 15.64
C HIS A 102 -10.34 -13.03 14.96
N ARG A 103 -10.89 -12.56 13.84
CA ARG A 103 -10.34 -11.40 13.12
C ARG A 103 -10.35 -10.14 13.99
N MET A 104 -11.46 -9.83 14.65
CA MET A 104 -11.57 -8.66 15.53
C MET A 104 -10.62 -8.74 16.73
N PHE A 105 -10.47 -9.92 17.32
CA PHE A 105 -9.51 -10.14 18.39
C PHE A 105 -8.08 -9.90 17.91
N MET A 106 -7.71 -10.44 16.73
CA MET A 106 -6.35 -10.28 16.19
C MET A 106 -6.07 -8.83 15.79
N GLU A 107 -7.03 -8.12 15.23
CA GLU A 107 -6.91 -6.69 14.96
C GLU A 107 -6.64 -5.89 16.24
N GLY A 108 -7.35 -6.18 17.35
CA GLY A 108 -7.10 -5.57 18.64
C GLY A 108 -5.75 -5.97 19.26
N TYR A 109 -5.37 -7.23 19.15
CA TYR A 109 -4.08 -7.72 19.61
C TYR A 109 -2.89 -7.09 18.87
N GLU A 110 -3.03 -6.84 17.56
CA GLU A 110 -2.00 -6.20 16.76
C GLU A 110 -2.00 -4.67 16.88
N TYR A 111 -3.11 -4.08 17.31
CA TYR A 111 -3.25 -2.63 17.46
C TYR A 111 -2.17 -2.04 18.37
N GLU A 112 -1.77 -2.76 19.41
CA GLU A 112 -0.70 -2.35 20.31
C GLU A 112 0.68 -2.32 19.65
N LYS A 113 0.95 -3.19 18.67
CA LYS A 113 2.20 -3.11 17.90
C LYS A 113 2.37 -1.76 17.20
N ILE A 114 1.27 -1.14 16.80
CA ILE A 114 1.25 0.21 16.20
C ILE A 114 1.52 1.29 17.27
N LEU A 115 1.09 1.04 18.51
CA LEU A 115 1.26 1.98 19.62
C LEU A 115 2.62 1.87 20.33
N GLN A 116 3.33 0.75 20.20
CA GLN A 116 4.66 0.55 20.79
C GLN A 116 5.77 1.33 20.07
N TYR A 117 5.50 1.84 18.88
CA TYR A 117 6.43 2.72 18.18
C TYR A 117 6.10 4.16 18.54
N PRO A 118 7.11 4.98 18.93
CA PRO A 118 6.89 6.40 19.13
C PRO A 118 6.31 6.97 17.84
N LYS A 119 5.04 7.33 17.88
CA LYS A 119 4.51 8.29 16.93
C LYS A 119 5.12 9.61 17.39
N ASP A 120 6.10 10.11 16.64
CA ASP A 120 6.36 11.53 16.67
C ASP A 120 4.99 12.18 16.42
N GLU A 121 4.60 13.11 17.28
CA GLU A 121 3.30 13.76 17.20
C GLU A 121 3.08 14.24 15.76
N PRO A 122 1.88 14.04 15.18
CA PRO A 122 1.59 14.62 13.89
C PRO A 122 1.84 16.12 14.03
N ALA A 123 2.79 16.63 13.26
CA ALA A 123 3.07 18.05 13.22
C ALA A 123 1.76 18.77 12.94
N THR A 124 1.20 19.42 13.93
CA THR A 124 0.07 20.33 13.79
C THR A 124 0.48 21.35 12.74
N ILE A 125 -0.14 21.29 11.59
CA ILE A 125 0.06 22.27 10.51
C ILE A 125 -0.52 23.59 11.02
N SER A 126 0.28 24.37 11.73
CA SER A 126 0.03 25.78 11.94
C SER A 126 0.43 26.50 10.66
N ALA A 127 -0.40 27.44 10.23
CA ALA A 127 -0.21 28.29 9.07
C ALA A 127 1.21 28.90 8.96
N PRO A 128 1.65 29.32 7.77
CA PRO A 128 3.04 29.52 7.44
C PRO A 128 3.65 30.71 8.19
N VAL A 129 4.57 30.44 9.11
CA VAL A 129 5.47 31.47 9.63
C VAL A 129 6.88 30.89 9.76
N SER A 130 7.76 31.52 8.99
CA SER A 130 9.18 31.77 9.29
C SER A 130 10.18 30.62 9.27
N SER A 131 11.19 30.87 8.47
CA SER A 131 12.51 30.23 8.33
C SER A 131 12.55 28.80 7.81
N PRO A 132 13.38 28.48 6.82
CA PRO A 132 13.48 27.14 6.27
C PRO A 132 13.99 26.19 7.35
N LYS A 133 13.17 25.18 7.69
CA LYS A 133 13.66 23.99 8.40
C LYS A 133 14.86 23.45 7.62
N PRO A 134 15.92 22.96 8.30
CA PRO A 134 17.02 22.32 7.58
C PRO A 134 16.45 21.24 6.67
N ALA A 135 16.89 21.22 5.41
CA ALA A 135 16.48 20.25 4.40
C ALA A 135 16.67 18.84 4.96
N SER A 136 15.64 17.99 4.85
CA SER A 136 15.72 16.61 5.32
C SER A 136 16.74 15.85 4.49
N SER A 137 17.67 15.14 5.12
CA SER A 137 18.63 14.24 4.49
C SER A 137 18.15 12.80 4.64
N TRP A 138 18.48 11.96 3.68
CA TRP A 138 18.21 10.53 3.68
C TRP A 138 19.51 9.77 3.41
N ASP A 139 19.84 8.81 4.28
CA ASP A 139 21.01 7.95 4.11
C ASP A 139 20.56 6.61 3.50
N ALA A 140 20.65 6.51 2.17
CA ALA A 140 20.27 5.34 1.41
C ALA A 140 21.14 4.11 1.71
N ASP A 141 22.44 4.32 1.95
CA ASP A 141 23.38 3.25 2.26
C ASP A 141 23.12 2.66 3.66
N GLN A 142 22.85 3.52 4.64
CA GLN A 142 22.49 3.07 5.97
C GLN A 142 21.14 2.35 5.96
N TRP A 143 20.15 2.89 5.24
CA TRP A 143 18.87 2.22 5.10
C TRP A 143 19.00 0.84 4.45
N SER A 144 19.81 0.70 3.42
CA SER A 144 20.05 -0.59 2.74
C SER A 144 20.66 -1.62 3.69
N LYS A 145 21.61 -1.21 4.54
CA LYS A 145 22.20 -2.07 5.57
C LYS A 145 21.15 -2.50 6.60
N ASP A 146 20.33 -1.55 7.06
CA ASP A 146 19.23 -1.81 8.02
C ASP A 146 18.20 -2.77 7.40
N PHE A 147 17.88 -2.60 6.12
CA PHE A 147 16.95 -3.45 5.39
C PHE A 147 17.46 -4.89 5.27
N GLU A 148 18.73 -5.08 4.88
CA GLU A 148 19.34 -6.42 4.83
C GLU A 148 19.36 -7.09 6.20
N ALA A 149 19.77 -6.37 7.24
CA ALA A 149 19.75 -6.89 8.61
C ALA A 149 18.32 -7.25 9.09
N SER A 150 17.33 -6.50 8.64
CA SER A 150 15.93 -6.69 9.05
C SER A 150 15.26 -7.94 8.44
N LYS A 151 15.84 -8.53 7.38
CA LYS A 151 15.29 -9.74 6.73
C LYS A 151 15.25 -10.96 7.65
N THR A 152 16.10 -10.99 8.67
CA THR A 152 16.14 -12.06 9.67
C THR A 152 15.18 -11.85 10.83
N VAL A 153 14.54 -10.68 10.91
CA VAL A 153 13.62 -10.30 11.99
C VAL A 153 12.18 -10.38 11.51
N THR A 154 11.31 -10.98 12.30
CA THR A 154 9.87 -11.04 11.98
C THR A 154 9.31 -9.62 11.78
N ASN A 155 8.69 -9.36 10.62
CA ASN A 155 8.21 -8.04 10.21
C ASN A 155 9.29 -6.94 10.14
N GLY A 156 10.57 -7.27 10.26
CA GLY A 156 11.66 -6.30 10.26
C GLY A 156 11.69 -5.45 8.98
N THR A 157 11.54 -6.08 7.82
CA THR A 157 11.51 -5.37 6.52
C THR A 157 10.35 -4.38 6.42
N ARG A 158 9.19 -4.70 7.02
CA ARG A 158 8.06 -3.78 7.08
C ARG A 158 8.40 -2.54 7.90
N TYR A 159 8.97 -2.74 9.09
CA TYR A 159 9.37 -1.62 9.94
C TYR A 159 10.37 -0.68 9.26
N VAL A 160 11.36 -1.23 8.57
CA VAL A 160 12.36 -0.39 7.89
C VAL A 160 11.73 0.38 6.71
N ARG A 161 10.72 -0.19 6.03
CA ARG A 161 9.96 0.51 5.00
C ARG A 161 9.06 1.63 5.53
N THR A 162 8.56 1.56 6.77
CA THR A 162 7.79 2.68 7.34
C THR A 162 8.66 3.93 7.51
N LYS A 163 9.95 3.79 7.81
CA LYS A 163 10.88 4.93 7.89
C LYS A 163 11.00 5.68 6.56
N VAL A 164 10.94 4.97 5.44
CA VAL A 164 10.91 5.61 4.10
C VAL A 164 9.64 6.42 3.93
N TRP A 165 8.50 5.83 4.30
CA TRP A 165 7.20 6.49 4.22
C TRP A 165 7.16 7.77 5.06
N ASP A 166 7.60 7.71 6.31
CA ASP A 166 7.65 8.87 7.20
C ASP A 166 8.56 9.96 6.65
N SER A 167 9.72 9.59 6.11
CA SER A 167 10.65 10.51 5.44
C SER A 167 10.04 11.10 4.16
N THR A 168 9.27 10.32 3.40
CA THR A 168 8.58 10.80 2.19
C THR A 168 7.55 11.88 2.56
N LEU A 169 6.73 11.64 3.58
CA LEU A 169 5.77 12.64 4.09
C LEU A 169 6.48 13.93 4.56
N ALA A 170 7.57 13.78 5.32
CA ALA A 170 8.33 14.92 5.82
C ALA A 170 8.93 15.76 4.68
N ILE A 171 9.46 15.11 3.64
CA ILE A 171 10.03 15.78 2.46
C ILE A 171 8.96 16.53 1.66
N VAL A 172 7.82 15.90 1.39
CA VAL A 172 6.72 16.54 0.66
C VAL A 172 6.17 17.73 1.44
N ASN A 173 6.03 17.61 2.77
CA ASN A 173 5.58 18.71 3.62
C ASN A 173 6.60 19.86 3.70
N ALA A 174 7.90 19.56 3.65
CA ALA A 174 8.96 20.57 3.64
C ALA A 174 9.10 21.25 2.27
N GLY A 175 8.71 20.57 1.18
CA GLY A 175 8.89 21.01 -0.20
C GLY A 175 10.34 21.04 -0.68
N THR A 176 11.28 20.56 0.15
CA THR A 176 12.72 20.55 -0.15
C THR A 176 13.43 19.39 0.52
N TYR A 177 14.56 18.96 -0.04
CA TYR A 177 15.45 17.96 0.55
C TYR A 177 16.90 18.14 0.10
N VAL A 178 17.81 17.42 0.75
CA VAL A 178 19.19 17.27 0.28
C VAL A 178 19.30 15.93 -0.43
N SER A 179 19.71 15.96 -1.70
CA SER A 179 19.83 14.76 -2.53
C SER A 179 21.05 13.91 -2.15
N GLN A 180 21.18 12.75 -2.78
CA GLN A 180 22.31 11.84 -2.57
C GLN A 180 23.66 12.49 -2.91
N SER A 181 23.72 13.40 -3.88
CA SER A 181 24.94 14.16 -4.22
C SER A 181 25.26 15.30 -3.24
N GLY A 182 24.36 15.60 -2.30
CA GLY A 182 24.46 16.73 -1.38
C GLY A 182 23.84 18.03 -1.91
N ALA A 183 23.20 18.01 -3.08
CA ALA A 183 22.54 19.18 -3.65
C ALA A 183 21.21 19.45 -2.90
N GLN A 184 20.92 20.75 -2.65
CA GLN A 184 19.61 21.14 -2.16
C GLN A 184 18.61 21.19 -3.32
N VAL A 185 17.56 20.40 -3.22
CA VAL A 185 16.52 20.25 -4.24
C VAL A 185 15.20 20.79 -3.71
N THR A 186 14.54 21.64 -4.51
CA THR A 186 13.14 22.02 -4.29
C THR A 186 12.25 21.05 -5.06
N LEU A 187 11.24 20.46 -4.37
CA LEU A 187 10.30 19.57 -5.03
C LEU A 187 9.42 20.34 -6.03
N PRO A 188 9.41 19.95 -7.30
CA PRO A 188 8.53 20.55 -8.31
C PRO A 188 7.12 19.94 -8.18
N LEU A 189 6.45 20.14 -7.05
CA LEU A 189 5.13 19.57 -6.79
C LEU A 189 4.08 20.15 -7.73
N ASN A 190 3.26 19.30 -8.35
CA ASN A 190 2.10 19.75 -9.10
C ASN A 190 1.09 20.42 -8.14
N PRO A 191 0.83 21.75 -8.27
CA PRO A 191 -0.10 22.45 -7.38
C PRO A 191 -1.57 22.06 -7.63
N ASN A 192 -1.87 21.53 -8.80
CA ASN A 192 -3.23 21.18 -9.24
C ASN A 192 -3.53 19.68 -9.11
N ILE A 193 -2.65 18.90 -8.50
CA ILE A 193 -2.74 17.43 -8.46
C ILE A 193 -4.10 16.92 -7.96
N LEU A 194 -4.74 17.63 -7.03
CA LEU A 194 -6.07 17.28 -6.52
C LEU A 194 -7.15 17.48 -7.59
N ALA A 195 -7.15 18.63 -8.26
CA ALA A 195 -8.15 18.97 -9.27
C ALA A 195 -7.99 18.18 -10.58
N GLU A 196 -6.76 17.79 -10.89
CA GLU A 196 -6.42 17.03 -12.10
C GLU A 196 -6.53 15.53 -11.91
N SER A 197 -6.71 15.06 -10.66
CA SER A 197 -7.03 13.68 -10.37
C SER A 197 -8.50 13.38 -10.63
N LYS A 198 -8.78 12.22 -11.22
CA LYS A 198 -10.15 11.83 -11.59
C LYS A 198 -10.46 10.43 -11.10
N PHE A 199 -11.57 10.31 -10.37
CA PHE A 199 -12.09 9.04 -9.88
C PHE A 199 -13.16 8.51 -10.83
N TYR A 200 -13.01 7.25 -11.25
CA TYR A 200 -13.95 6.55 -12.12
C TYR A 200 -14.61 5.41 -11.34
N LYS A 201 -15.93 5.33 -11.37
CA LYS A 201 -16.72 4.34 -10.63
C LYS A 201 -17.79 3.66 -11.48
N THR A 202 -17.93 4.10 -12.72
CA THR A 202 -18.89 3.56 -13.69
C THR A 202 -18.17 3.29 -15.00
N GLU A 203 -18.78 2.49 -15.86
CA GLU A 203 -18.24 2.21 -17.17
C GLU A 203 -18.01 3.49 -17.97
N ILE A 204 -16.78 3.65 -18.47
CA ILE A 204 -16.45 4.68 -19.44
C ILE A 204 -16.98 4.20 -20.80
N PRO A 205 -17.73 5.03 -21.54
CA PRO A 205 -18.21 4.64 -22.87
C PRO A 205 -17.10 4.17 -23.77
N MET A 206 -17.42 3.23 -24.66
CA MET A 206 -16.51 2.72 -25.67
C MET A 206 -15.89 3.87 -26.47
N LEU A 207 -14.59 3.83 -26.66
CA LEU A 207 -13.85 4.85 -27.37
C LEU A 207 -14.15 4.79 -28.87
N THR A 208 -14.31 5.95 -29.49
CA THR A 208 -14.27 6.02 -30.95
C THR A 208 -12.81 5.95 -31.36
N ALA A 209 -12.41 4.82 -31.96
CA ALA A 209 -11.02 4.59 -32.31
C ALA A 209 -10.51 5.56 -33.36
N ASP A 210 -9.41 6.23 -33.06
CA ASP A 210 -8.60 6.99 -33.99
C ASP A 210 -7.28 6.23 -34.18
N ASN A 211 -7.29 5.21 -35.05
CA ASN A 211 -6.18 4.27 -35.25
C ASN A 211 -5.00 4.98 -35.93
N ARG A 212 -4.20 5.69 -35.18
CA ARG A 212 -3.07 6.50 -35.67
C ARG A 212 -1.74 5.79 -35.65
N TYR A 213 -1.62 4.74 -34.79
CA TYR A 213 -0.33 4.16 -34.48
C TYR A 213 -0.25 2.69 -34.86
N ASN A 214 0.93 2.25 -35.24
CA ASN A 214 1.30 0.84 -35.20
C ASN A 214 1.86 0.59 -33.79
N THR A 215 1.01 0.16 -32.86
CA THR A 215 1.35 0.06 -31.44
C THR A 215 2.55 -0.86 -31.23
N LEU A 216 3.59 -0.36 -30.57
CA LEU A 216 4.73 -1.15 -30.12
C LEU A 216 4.38 -1.81 -28.78
N TYR A 217 4.52 -3.14 -28.75
CA TYR A 217 4.39 -3.92 -27.52
C TYR A 217 5.76 -4.43 -27.09
N SER A 218 6.05 -4.41 -25.78
CA SER A 218 7.26 -5.03 -25.24
C SER A 218 7.09 -5.44 -23.78
N VAL A 219 7.94 -6.37 -23.33
CA VAL A 219 8.01 -6.84 -21.96
C VAL A 219 9.42 -6.61 -21.42
N HIS A 220 9.51 -6.04 -20.24
CA HIS A 220 10.76 -5.71 -19.57
C HIS A 220 10.81 -6.32 -18.18
N ALA A 221 11.89 -7.02 -17.88
CA ALA A 221 12.18 -7.49 -16.54
C ALA A 221 12.75 -6.34 -15.71
N GLY A 222 12.00 -5.88 -14.70
CA GLY A 222 12.50 -4.83 -13.82
C GLY A 222 11.44 -3.91 -13.23
N ASP A 223 11.93 -2.81 -12.69
CA ASP A 223 11.13 -1.82 -11.98
C ASP A 223 10.35 -0.91 -12.94
N CYS A 224 9.08 -0.65 -12.61
CA CYS A 224 8.20 0.15 -13.46
C CYS A 224 8.58 1.64 -13.51
N LEU A 225 9.07 2.22 -12.40
CA LEU A 225 9.51 3.63 -12.39
C LEU A 225 10.85 3.80 -13.09
N GLU A 226 11.79 2.84 -12.94
CA GLU A 226 13.06 2.85 -13.65
C GLU A 226 12.83 2.79 -15.18
N PHE A 227 11.94 1.90 -15.62
CA PHE A 227 11.59 1.80 -17.02
C PHE A 227 10.84 3.05 -17.52
N ALA A 228 9.86 3.53 -16.78
CA ALA A 228 9.13 4.75 -17.11
C ALA A 228 10.07 5.98 -17.19
N LYS A 229 11.08 6.05 -16.29
CA LYS A 229 12.11 7.11 -16.33
C LYS A 229 12.91 7.07 -17.63
N SER A 230 13.28 5.89 -18.11
CA SER A 230 14.00 5.76 -19.39
C SER A 230 13.17 6.25 -20.58
N LEU A 231 11.86 5.98 -20.57
CA LEU A 231 10.94 6.52 -21.59
C LEU A 231 10.76 8.03 -21.48
N HIS A 232 10.63 8.55 -20.27
CA HIS A 232 10.53 9.98 -20.01
C HIS A 232 11.78 10.72 -20.49
N ASP A 233 12.97 10.17 -20.25
CA ASP A 233 14.23 10.81 -20.66
C ASP A 233 14.45 10.77 -22.18
N SER A 234 13.87 9.78 -22.85
CA SER A 234 13.97 9.68 -24.33
C SER A 234 13.00 10.62 -25.04
N ASP A 235 11.83 10.85 -24.46
CA ASP A 235 10.78 11.72 -24.98
C ASP A 235 9.95 12.29 -23.82
N ASN A 236 10.21 13.54 -23.45
CA ASN A 236 9.56 14.22 -22.33
C ASN A 236 8.19 14.79 -22.73
N THR A 237 7.37 14.01 -23.44
CA THR A 237 5.96 14.35 -23.68
C THR A 237 5.09 13.90 -22.52
N ASP A 238 4.04 14.67 -22.21
CA ASP A 238 3.10 14.37 -21.12
C ASP A 238 2.05 13.31 -21.51
N ASP A 239 2.48 12.27 -22.23
CA ASP A 239 1.62 11.17 -22.70
C ASP A 239 2.01 9.81 -22.13
N LEU A 240 2.90 9.78 -21.13
CA LEU A 240 3.36 8.60 -20.45
C LEU A 240 2.55 8.33 -19.17
N CYS A 241 2.02 7.12 -19.05
CA CYS A 241 1.25 6.69 -17.89
C CYS A 241 1.69 5.33 -17.37
N VAL A 242 1.82 5.23 -16.06
CA VAL A 242 2.17 3.99 -15.34
C VAL A 242 0.94 3.41 -14.66
N LEU A 243 0.75 2.08 -14.75
CA LEU A 243 -0.29 1.38 -14.01
C LEU A 243 0.14 1.18 -12.55
N ASN A 244 -0.64 1.68 -11.63
CA ASN A 244 -0.59 1.32 -10.22
C ASN A 244 -1.45 0.06 -10.00
N LEU A 245 -0.81 -1.03 -9.56
CA LEU A 245 -1.46 -2.30 -9.19
C LEU A 245 -2.14 -2.14 -7.82
N ALA A 246 -3.22 -1.37 -7.79
CA ALA A 246 -3.79 -0.77 -6.59
C ALA A 246 -4.53 -1.76 -5.69
N SER A 247 -4.63 -1.40 -4.42
CA SER A 247 -5.65 -1.95 -3.52
C SER A 247 -7.03 -1.44 -3.94
N TYR A 248 -8.03 -2.33 -4.00
CA TYR A 248 -9.38 -1.86 -4.27
C TYR A 248 -10.04 -1.18 -3.06
N ARG A 249 -9.55 -1.45 -1.85
CA ARG A 249 -10.18 -0.99 -0.58
C ARG A 249 -9.68 0.36 -0.11
N ASN A 250 -8.36 0.55 -0.16
CA ASN A 250 -7.73 1.73 0.44
C ASN A 250 -6.65 2.26 -0.50
N PRO A 251 -6.59 3.56 -0.76
CA PRO A 251 -5.51 4.16 -1.52
C PRO A 251 -4.18 3.97 -0.80
N GLY A 252 -3.13 3.62 -1.55
CA GLY A 252 -1.80 3.37 -1.01
C GLY A 252 -1.62 2.04 -0.29
N GLY A 253 -2.66 1.18 -0.33
CA GLY A 253 -2.59 -0.19 0.21
C GLY A 253 -2.20 -0.23 1.68
N GLY A 254 -1.11 -0.93 1.97
CA GLY A 254 -0.54 -1.08 3.32
C GLY A 254 0.73 -0.26 3.55
N VAL A 255 0.93 0.88 2.90
CA VAL A 255 2.17 1.69 2.97
C VAL A 255 2.49 2.12 4.40
N THR A 256 1.50 2.51 5.19
CA THR A 256 1.65 2.90 6.60
C THR A 256 2.14 1.76 7.48
N GLY A 257 1.83 0.51 7.11
CA GLY A 257 2.31 -0.71 7.77
C GLY A 257 3.55 -1.32 7.09
N GLY A 258 4.23 -0.61 6.20
CA GLY A 258 5.47 -1.04 5.56
C GLY A 258 5.31 -2.22 4.59
N ALA A 259 4.11 -2.43 4.03
CA ALA A 259 3.92 -3.44 2.98
C ALA A 259 4.82 -3.13 1.77
N GLY A 260 5.18 -4.18 1.02
CA GLY A 260 6.23 -4.10 0.00
C GLY A 260 5.77 -4.42 -1.42
N ALA A 261 4.46 -4.26 -1.74
CA ALA A 261 3.99 -4.40 -3.10
C ALA A 261 4.22 -3.12 -3.92
N GLN A 262 3.88 -3.16 -5.19
CA GLN A 262 4.17 -2.06 -6.13
C GLN A 262 3.45 -0.76 -5.72
N GLU A 263 2.19 -0.80 -5.32
CA GLU A 263 1.47 0.41 -4.90
C GLU A 263 2.18 1.12 -3.75
N GLU A 264 2.57 0.38 -2.69
CA GLU A 264 3.27 0.96 -1.55
C GLU A 264 4.67 1.48 -1.93
N TYR A 265 5.32 0.84 -2.87
CA TYR A 265 6.58 1.31 -3.43
C TYR A 265 6.41 2.65 -4.16
N LEU A 266 5.39 2.79 -5.02
CA LEU A 266 5.07 4.03 -5.72
C LEU A 266 4.84 5.19 -4.72
N PHE A 267 4.11 4.93 -3.64
CA PHE A 267 3.86 5.91 -2.58
C PHE A 267 5.14 6.33 -1.86
N ARG A 268 6.04 5.40 -1.61
CA ARG A 268 7.33 5.71 -0.97
C ARG A 268 8.25 6.55 -1.85
N CYS A 269 8.16 6.37 -3.18
CA CYS A 269 9.04 7.07 -4.13
C CYS A 269 8.55 8.45 -4.56
N SER A 270 7.34 8.88 -4.17
CA SER A 270 6.66 10.02 -4.79
C SER A 270 5.75 10.78 -3.85
N ASP A 271 5.17 11.86 -4.35
CA ASP A 271 4.06 12.59 -3.73
C ASP A 271 2.68 12.04 -4.11
N TYR A 272 2.60 10.80 -4.61
CA TYR A 272 1.39 10.17 -5.14
C TYR A 272 0.22 10.16 -4.13
N PHE A 273 0.52 10.07 -2.83
CA PHE A 273 -0.51 10.14 -1.80
C PHE A 273 -1.35 11.42 -1.86
N ARG A 274 -0.79 12.54 -2.35
CA ARG A 274 -1.53 13.79 -2.51
C ARG A 274 -2.70 13.63 -3.47
N SER A 275 -2.52 12.83 -4.53
CA SER A 275 -3.59 12.51 -5.47
C SER A 275 -4.60 11.53 -4.90
N LEU A 276 -4.15 10.37 -4.41
CA LEU A 276 -5.07 9.28 -4.09
C LEU A 276 -5.77 9.44 -2.74
N TYR A 277 -5.12 10.06 -1.74
CA TYR A 277 -5.69 10.15 -0.39
C TYR A 277 -6.92 11.07 -0.30
N GLN A 278 -7.15 11.97 -1.27
CA GLN A 278 -8.41 12.72 -1.30
C GLN A 278 -9.63 11.80 -1.40
N TYR A 279 -9.46 10.58 -1.93
CA TYR A 279 -10.50 9.57 -2.06
C TYR A 279 -10.50 8.54 -0.91
N GLY A 280 -9.62 8.68 0.06
CA GLY A 280 -9.49 7.81 1.22
C GLY A 280 -10.17 8.38 2.46
N ALA A 281 -10.62 7.52 3.37
CA ALA A 281 -11.27 7.92 4.62
C ALA A 281 -10.34 8.77 5.52
N ASP A 282 -9.03 8.58 5.39
CA ASP A 282 -8.02 9.20 6.26
C ASP A 282 -7.39 10.48 5.66
N SER A 283 -7.98 11.05 4.62
CA SER A 283 -7.45 12.23 3.89
C SER A 283 -7.07 13.39 4.81
N ALA A 284 -7.90 13.66 5.81
CA ALA A 284 -7.70 14.75 6.77
C ALA A 284 -6.41 14.59 7.61
N GLN A 285 -5.95 13.36 7.87
CA GLN A 285 -4.69 13.11 8.60
C GLN A 285 -3.46 13.63 7.85
N TYR A 286 -3.59 13.74 6.53
CA TYR A 286 -2.53 14.22 5.63
C TYR A 286 -2.73 15.66 5.18
N GLY A 287 -3.71 16.37 5.76
CA GLY A 287 -4.06 17.73 5.37
C GLY A 287 -4.66 17.83 3.97
N ILE A 288 -5.22 16.73 3.45
CA ILE A 288 -5.80 16.64 2.10
C ILE A 288 -7.32 16.75 2.21
N PRO A 289 -7.96 17.67 1.47
CA PRO A 289 -9.41 17.77 1.40
C PRO A 289 -10.02 16.46 0.87
N HIS A 290 -11.09 15.98 1.51
CA HIS A 290 -11.78 14.79 1.04
C HIS A 290 -12.62 15.11 -0.20
N ALA A 291 -12.48 14.30 -1.24
CA ALA A 291 -13.29 14.40 -2.46
C ALA A 291 -14.71 13.82 -2.25
N THR A 292 -15.62 14.13 -3.17
CA THR A 292 -16.99 13.57 -3.16
C THR A 292 -16.99 12.07 -3.43
N ASP A 293 -16.14 11.63 -4.36
CA ASP A 293 -15.94 10.22 -4.66
C ASP A 293 -14.94 9.60 -3.69
N SER A 294 -15.08 8.30 -3.39
CA SER A 294 -14.24 7.63 -2.42
C SER A 294 -14.05 6.14 -2.72
N TYR A 295 -12.95 5.58 -2.20
CA TYR A 295 -12.76 4.14 -2.13
C TYR A 295 -13.90 3.45 -1.34
N PRO A 296 -14.21 2.17 -1.61
CA PRO A 296 -13.47 1.25 -2.48
C PRO A 296 -13.70 1.52 -3.97
N LEU A 297 -12.74 1.10 -4.81
CA LEU A 297 -12.91 1.10 -6.27
C LEU A 297 -14.03 0.14 -6.67
N ASP A 298 -14.78 0.46 -7.72
CA ASP A 298 -15.67 -0.53 -8.34
C ASP A 298 -14.86 -1.70 -8.91
N ARG A 299 -15.39 -2.91 -8.83
CA ARG A 299 -14.64 -4.11 -9.22
C ARG A 299 -14.52 -4.34 -10.72
N ASN A 300 -15.38 -3.71 -11.51
CA ASN A 300 -15.38 -3.80 -12.96
C ASN A 300 -14.80 -2.54 -13.60
N TYR A 301 -15.24 -1.38 -13.08
CA TYR A 301 -15.06 -0.10 -13.75
C TYR A 301 -14.32 0.93 -12.88
N GLY A 302 -13.86 0.51 -11.71
CA GLY A 302 -13.18 1.39 -10.78
C GLY A 302 -11.74 1.68 -11.17
N GLY A 303 -11.39 2.98 -11.14
CA GLY A 303 -10.01 3.42 -11.31
C GLY A 303 -9.83 4.88 -10.95
N VAL A 304 -8.58 5.28 -10.79
CA VAL A 304 -8.22 6.68 -10.53
C VAL A 304 -7.11 7.10 -11.47
N TYR A 305 -7.31 8.18 -12.19
CA TYR A 305 -6.25 8.86 -12.92
C TYR A 305 -5.59 9.91 -12.04
N SER A 306 -4.27 9.97 -12.04
CA SER A 306 -3.47 10.96 -11.32
C SER A 306 -2.48 11.60 -12.27
N HIS A 307 -2.55 12.93 -12.40
CA HIS A 307 -1.72 13.70 -13.31
C HIS A 307 -0.51 14.31 -12.60
N GLY A 308 0.66 14.23 -13.24
CA GLY A 308 1.85 14.96 -12.83
C GLY A 308 2.34 14.62 -11.42
N VAL A 309 2.35 13.34 -11.07
CA VAL A 309 2.92 12.87 -9.79
C VAL A 309 4.44 13.04 -9.82
N THR A 310 5.00 13.63 -8.78
CA THR A 310 6.43 13.90 -8.65
C THR A 310 7.16 12.71 -8.06
N ILE A 311 8.05 12.08 -8.83
CA ILE A 311 8.96 11.04 -8.38
C ILE A 311 10.26 11.71 -7.92
N PHE A 312 10.68 11.45 -6.68
CA PHE A 312 11.88 12.06 -6.10
C PHE A 312 12.79 11.08 -5.36
N ARG A 313 12.46 9.78 -5.38
CA ARG A 313 13.31 8.71 -4.87
C ARG A 313 13.57 7.65 -5.91
N ASP A 314 14.72 7.04 -5.80
CA ASP A 314 15.12 5.84 -6.53
C ASP A 314 14.45 4.58 -5.94
N LYS A 315 14.62 3.45 -6.59
CA LYS A 315 14.05 2.16 -6.21
C LYS A 315 14.58 1.62 -4.87
N GLU A 316 13.83 0.66 -4.30
CA GLU A 316 14.16 -0.01 -3.03
C GLU A 316 15.57 -0.61 -3.05
N ALA A 317 15.98 -1.21 -4.16
CA ALA A 317 17.32 -1.80 -4.31
C ALA A 317 18.47 -0.78 -4.18
N ASN A 318 18.19 0.49 -4.41
CA ASN A 318 19.12 1.62 -4.27
C ASN A 318 18.83 2.42 -2.98
N GLY A 319 18.21 1.78 -1.97
CA GLY A 319 17.96 2.38 -0.66
C GLY A 319 17.01 3.56 -0.67
N TYR A 320 16.15 3.68 -1.68
CA TYR A 320 15.27 4.84 -1.85
C TYR A 320 16.03 6.18 -1.87
N ALA A 321 17.20 6.20 -2.49
CA ALA A 321 18.06 7.37 -2.59
C ALA A 321 17.28 8.58 -3.14
N LEU A 322 17.56 9.77 -2.60
CA LEU A 322 16.92 11.00 -3.04
C LEU A 322 17.56 11.47 -4.36
N LEU A 323 16.74 11.70 -5.37
CA LEU A 323 17.17 12.07 -6.72
C LEU A 323 17.68 13.52 -6.77
N ASP A 324 18.71 13.78 -7.54
CA ASP A 324 19.16 15.15 -7.83
C ASP A 324 18.16 15.90 -8.71
N THR A 325 17.45 15.17 -9.57
CA THR A 325 16.47 15.70 -10.49
C THR A 325 15.15 14.93 -10.36
N PRO A 326 14.19 15.42 -9.59
CA PRO A 326 12.83 14.91 -9.60
C PRO A 326 12.19 15.01 -10.97
N TRP A 327 11.25 14.11 -11.26
CA TRP A 327 10.55 14.08 -12.54
C TRP A 327 9.07 13.76 -12.34
N HIS A 328 8.24 13.97 -13.37
CA HIS A 328 6.80 13.75 -13.30
C HIS A 328 6.36 12.59 -14.16
N VAL A 329 5.32 11.91 -13.70
CA VAL A 329 4.66 10.85 -14.47
C VAL A 329 3.19 10.76 -14.07
N ASN A 330 2.35 10.29 -15.00
CA ASN A 330 0.94 10.09 -14.77
C ASN A 330 0.67 8.63 -14.34
N PHE A 331 -0.40 8.42 -13.55
CA PHE A 331 -0.78 7.09 -13.11
C PHE A 331 -2.25 6.78 -13.41
N VAL A 332 -2.51 5.50 -13.67
CA VAL A 332 -3.84 4.90 -13.53
C VAL A 332 -3.78 3.88 -12.41
N ALA A 333 -4.57 4.07 -11.36
CA ALA A 333 -4.77 3.08 -10.30
C ALA A 333 -5.97 2.20 -10.64
N ALA A 334 -5.79 0.89 -10.67
CA ALA A 334 -6.86 -0.07 -10.85
C ALA A 334 -6.56 -1.36 -10.08
N ALA A 335 -7.59 -2.13 -9.76
CA ALA A 335 -7.45 -3.31 -8.91
C ALA A 335 -8.22 -4.51 -9.48
N VAL A 336 -7.67 -5.70 -9.26
CA VAL A 336 -8.35 -6.98 -9.50
C VAL A 336 -8.65 -7.69 -8.19
N SER A 337 -9.62 -8.61 -8.20
CA SER A 337 -9.94 -9.42 -7.03
C SER A 337 -8.86 -10.45 -6.77
N ARG A 338 -8.63 -10.79 -5.48
CA ARG A 338 -7.71 -11.87 -5.12
C ARG A 338 -8.32 -13.23 -5.41
N LEU A 339 -7.55 -14.11 -6.05
CA LEU A 339 -7.93 -15.52 -6.29
C LEU A 339 -7.42 -16.44 -5.16
N PRO A 340 -8.04 -17.61 -4.98
CA PRO A 340 -7.52 -18.65 -4.10
C PRO A 340 -6.13 -19.12 -4.53
N TYR A 341 -5.35 -19.68 -3.61
CA TYR A 341 -4.07 -20.31 -3.93
C TYR A 341 -4.12 -21.80 -3.56
N PRO A 342 -3.62 -22.71 -4.42
CA PRO A 342 -3.11 -22.48 -5.78
C PRO A 342 -4.21 -22.18 -6.80
N CYS A 343 -3.90 -21.35 -7.81
CA CYS A 343 -4.80 -21.06 -8.92
C CYS A 343 -4.03 -21.28 -10.23
N GLN A 344 -4.39 -22.30 -10.99
CA GLN A 344 -3.74 -22.63 -12.26
C GLN A 344 -4.41 -21.93 -13.45
N GLN A 345 -5.70 -21.62 -13.33
CA GLN A 345 -6.48 -20.92 -14.34
C GLN A 345 -7.50 -20.01 -13.68
N ILE A 346 -7.68 -18.81 -14.23
CA ILE A 346 -8.71 -17.87 -13.76
C ILE A 346 -10.08 -18.49 -13.96
N PRO A 347 -10.95 -18.52 -12.94
CA PRO A 347 -12.30 -19.04 -13.09
C PRO A 347 -13.07 -18.31 -14.20
N ALA A 348 -13.84 -19.03 -15.01
CA ALA A 348 -14.56 -18.45 -16.15
C ALA A 348 -15.49 -17.29 -15.74
N ASN A 349 -16.09 -17.36 -14.56
CA ASN A 349 -16.97 -16.30 -14.02
C ASN A 349 -16.22 -15.01 -13.64
N ASP A 350 -14.90 -15.08 -13.41
CA ASP A 350 -14.08 -13.92 -13.04
C ASP A 350 -13.45 -13.22 -14.26
N ILE A 351 -13.37 -13.90 -15.40
CA ILE A 351 -12.77 -13.36 -16.63
C ILE A 351 -13.42 -12.06 -17.08
N PRO A 352 -14.78 -11.95 -17.19
CA PRO A 352 -15.40 -10.72 -17.65
C PRO A 352 -15.08 -9.49 -16.76
N MET A 353 -14.96 -9.70 -15.45
CA MET A 353 -14.59 -8.62 -14.53
C MET A 353 -13.15 -8.15 -14.77
N ILE A 354 -12.23 -9.08 -15.03
CA ILE A 354 -10.82 -8.75 -15.31
C ILE A 354 -10.71 -8.03 -16.64
N GLU A 355 -11.41 -8.50 -17.68
CA GLU A 355 -11.47 -7.84 -18.98
C GLU A 355 -12.01 -6.41 -18.85
N ASN A 356 -13.09 -6.20 -18.09
CA ASN A 356 -13.64 -4.88 -17.83
C ASN A 356 -12.64 -3.98 -17.08
N THR A 357 -11.91 -4.53 -16.12
CA THR A 357 -10.84 -3.77 -15.44
C THR A 357 -9.75 -3.35 -16.42
N ILE A 358 -9.31 -4.22 -17.31
CA ILE A 358 -8.30 -3.89 -18.34
C ILE A 358 -8.85 -2.83 -19.31
N ARG A 359 -10.08 -2.99 -19.82
CA ARG A 359 -10.73 -1.96 -20.67
C ARG A 359 -10.79 -0.62 -19.93
N THR A 360 -11.14 -0.63 -18.66
CA THR A 360 -11.19 0.58 -17.81
C THR A 360 -9.83 1.25 -17.71
N ILE A 361 -8.75 0.51 -17.46
CA ILE A 361 -7.38 1.03 -17.44
C ILE A 361 -7.06 1.75 -18.76
N LEU A 362 -7.32 1.09 -19.88
CA LEU A 362 -7.03 1.63 -21.22
C LEU A 362 -7.90 2.86 -21.55
N ARG A 363 -9.19 2.81 -21.22
CA ARG A 363 -10.11 3.94 -21.42
C ARG A 363 -9.73 5.14 -20.57
N ILE A 364 -9.39 4.94 -19.29
CA ILE A 364 -8.90 6.02 -18.41
C ILE A 364 -7.64 6.65 -19.00
N ALA A 365 -6.66 5.85 -19.38
CA ALA A 365 -5.42 6.36 -19.95
C ALA A 365 -5.70 7.17 -21.24
N TYR A 366 -6.44 6.61 -22.17
CA TYR A 366 -6.72 7.27 -23.45
C TYR A 366 -7.50 8.58 -23.29
N THR A 367 -8.56 8.60 -22.48
CA THR A 367 -9.42 9.80 -22.25
C THR A 367 -8.68 10.93 -21.54
N ASN A 368 -7.58 10.61 -20.85
CA ASN A 368 -6.69 11.60 -20.24
C ASN A 368 -5.45 11.90 -21.07
N GLY A 369 -5.48 11.61 -22.38
CA GLY A 369 -4.43 12.02 -23.32
C GLY A 369 -3.22 11.09 -23.37
N GLN A 370 -3.20 10.00 -22.60
CA GLN A 370 -2.04 9.12 -22.52
C GLN A 370 -1.94 8.24 -23.76
N ARG A 371 -0.73 8.07 -24.27
CA ARG A 371 -0.44 7.29 -25.49
C ARG A 371 0.70 6.32 -25.33
N ARG A 372 1.50 6.43 -24.29
CA ARG A 372 2.58 5.53 -23.90
C ARG A 372 2.25 4.93 -22.53
N LEU A 373 2.15 3.62 -22.44
CA LEU A 373 1.73 2.94 -21.23
C LEU A 373 2.83 2.04 -20.68
N VAL A 374 3.07 2.13 -19.37
CA VAL A 374 3.87 1.16 -18.62
C VAL A 374 2.90 0.39 -17.72
N LEU A 375 2.53 -0.79 -18.17
CA LEU A 375 1.67 -1.73 -17.48
C LEU A 375 2.49 -2.71 -16.63
N GLY A 376 1.82 -3.57 -15.89
CA GLY A 376 2.43 -4.63 -15.09
C GLY A 376 1.56 -5.88 -15.04
N ALA A 377 2.07 -6.95 -14.47
CA ALA A 377 1.35 -8.21 -14.30
C ALA A 377 0.33 -8.10 -13.15
N ILE A 378 -0.76 -7.33 -13.37
CA ILE A 378 -1.80 -7.09 -12.36
C ILE A 378 -2.37 -8.40 -11.81
N GLY A 379 -2.45 -8.51 -10.51
CA GLY A 379 -2.95 -9.70 -9.83
C GLY A 379 -1.98 -10.88 -9.75
N CYS A 380 -0.89 -10.91 -10.53
CA CYS A 380 0.03 -12.06 -10.59
C CYS A 380 0.97 -12.19 -9.38
N GLY A 381 1.04 -11.19 -8.51
CA GLY A 381 1.77 -11.25 -7.24
C GLY A 381 0.96 -11.94 -6.13
N ALA A 382 0.70 -11.20 -5.05
CA ALA A 382 -0.02 -11.65 -3.86
C ALA A 382 -1.49 -12.05 -4.12
N PHE A 383 -2.08 -11.63 -5.26
CA PHE A 383 -3.48 -11.92 -5.61
C PHE A 383 -3.66 -13.23 -6.39
N ASN A 384 -2.58 -13.97 -6.64
CA ASN A 384 -2.55 -15.36 -7.13
C ASN A 384 -3.09 -15.60 -8.55
N HIS A 385 -3.24 -14.56 -9.37
CA HIS A 385 -3.60 -14.78 -10.77
C HIS A 385 -2.49 -15.55 -11.50
N PRO A 386 -2.84 -16.54 -12.37
CA PRO A 386 -1.88 -17.23 -13.20
C PRO A 386 -1.33 -16.29 -14.29
N PRO A 387 -0.01 -16.09 -14.39
CA PRO A 387 0.54 -15.04 -15.24
C PRO A 387 0.30 -15.26 -16.72
N THR A 388 0.41 -16.49 -17.23
CA THR A 388 0.14 -16.80 -18.63
C THR A 388 -1.31 -16.49 -19.02
N HIS A 389 -2.28 -16.88 -18.18
CA HIS A 389 -3.69 -16.59 -18.45
C HIS A 389 -3.98 -15.09 -18.38
N MET A 390 -3.38 -14.37 -17.42
CA MET A 390 -3.52 -12.92 -17.32
C MET A 390 -2.93 -12.22 -18.56
N ALA A 391 -1.75 -12.63 -19.02
CA ALA A 391 -1.13 -12.10 -20.23
C ALA A 391 -2.01 -12.32 -21.48
N GLN A 392 -2.64 -13.50 -21.59
CA GLN A 392 -3.57 -13.81 -22.68
C GLN A 392 -4.80 -12.89 -22.66
N ILE A 393 -5.38 -12.63 -21.48
CA ILE A 393 -6.52 -11.70 -21.35
C ILE A 393 -6.09 -10.28 -21.73
N PHE A 394 -4.92 -9.81 -21.30
CA PHE A 394 -4.38 -8.53 -21.75
C PHE A 394 -4.26 -8.46 -23.27
N LYS A 395 -3.67 -9.50 -23.89
CA LYS A 395 -3.51 -9.56 -25.36
C LYS A 395 -4.86 -9.51 -26.05
N GLN A 396 -5.84 -10.28 -25.57
CA GLN A 396 -7.19 -10.29 -26.12
C GLN A 396 -7.82 -8.90 -26.09
N VAL A 397 -7.81 -8.21 -24.94
CA VAL A 397 -8.42 -6.89 -24.78
C VAL A 397 -7.68 -5.83 -25.60
N LEU A 398 -6.34 -5.82 -25.59
CA LEU A 398 -5.54 -4.86 -26.37
C LEU A 398 -5.73 -4.97 -27.88
N HIS A 399 -6.19 -6.15 -28.38
CA HIS A 399 -6.50 -6.37 -29.80
C HIS A 399 -7.98 -6.19 -30.13
N GLU A 400 -8.81 -5.77 -29.20
CA GLU A 400 -10.19 -5.37 -29.51
C GLU A 400 -10.19 -4.17 -30.48
N PRO A 401 -11.18 -4.07 -31.38
CA PRO A 401 -11.26 -2.96 -32.35
C PRO A 401 -11.19 -1.57 -31.72
N GLU A 402 -11.65 -1.46 -30.46
CA GLU A 402 -11.63 -0.21 -29.68
C GLU A 402 -10.21 0.25 -29.38
N PHE A 403 -9.26 -0.66 -29.13
CA PHE A 403 -7.91 -0.33 -28.67
C PHE A 403 -6.84 -0.47 -29.75
N GLY A 404 -7.18 -1.00 -30.91
CA GLY A 404 -6.23 -1.17 -32.00
C GLY A 404 -5.67 0.16 -32.49
N GLY A 405 -4.35 0.40 -32.32
CA GLY A 405 -3.65 1.59 -32.82
C GLY A 405 -3.94 2.90 -32.12
N ILE A 406 -4.60 2.91 -30.95
CA ILE A 406 -4.84 4.15 -30.20
C ILE A 406 -3.68 4.53 -29.29
N PHE A 407 -2.78 3.62 -28.98
CA PHE A 407 -1.56 3.83 -28.21
C PHE A 407 -0.33 3.76 -29.12
N LYS A 408 0.67 4.60 -28.87
CA LYS A 408 1.98 4.52 -29.51
C LYS A 408 2.73 3.29 -29.03
N GLU A 409 2.77 3.11 -27.72
CA GLU A 409 3.56 2.10 -27.03
C GLU A 409 2.78 1.54 -25.83
N VAL A 410 2.86 0.22 -25.65
CA VAL A 410 2.35 -0.49 -24.48
C VAL A 410 3.44 -1.43 -23.98
N HIS A 411 4.02 -1.11 -22.87
CA HIS A 411 5.11 -1.86 -22.25
C HIS A 411 4.64 -2.53 -20.98
N PHE A 412 5.11 -3.74 -20.71
CA PHE A 412 4.93 -4.43 -19.44
C PHE A 412 6.25 -4.42 -18.69
N ALA A 413 6.35 -3.60 -17.62
CA ALA A 413 7.49 -3.63 -16.71
C ALA A 413 7.15 -4.53 -15.52
N ILE A 414 7.82 -5.67 -15.41
CA ILE A 414 7.46 -6.74 -14.49
C ILE A 414 8.63 -7.12 -13.62
N PHE A 415 8.40 -7.10 -12.30
CA PHE A 415 9.37 -7.55 -11.31
C PHE A 415 8.92 -8.91 -10.73
N ASP A 416 9.75 -9.95 -10.93
CA ASP A 416 9.51 -11.26 -10.34
C ASP A 416 9.95 -11.29 -8.88
N ASP A 417 8.98 -11.22 -7.99
CA ASP A 417 9.15 -11.25 -6.54
C ASP A 417 9.13 -12.68 -5.97
N HIS A 418 9.08 -12.79 -4.65
CA HIS A 418 8.94 -14.08 -3.95
C HIS A 418 7.64 -14.82 -4.29
N ASN A 419 6.59 -14.14 -4.76
CA ASN A 419 5.35 -14.80 -5.16
C ASN A 419 5.50 -15.55 -6.48
N ALA A 420 6.24 -15.00 -7.44
CA ALA A 420 6.60 -15.71 -8.67
C ALA A 420 7.44 -16.95 -8.36
N LYS A 421 8.46 -16.82 -7.49
CA LYS A 421 9.27 -17.96 -7.02
C LYS A 421 8.42 -19.04 -6.34
N ARG A 422 7.46 -18.65 -5.50
CA ARG A 422 6.54 -19.58 -4.82
C ARG A 422 5.67 -20.35 -5.81
N LYS A 423 5.24 -19.72 -6.90
CA LYS A 423 4.42 -20.33 -7.95
C LYS A 423 5.24 -21.20 -8.90
N GLY A 424 6.56 -21.03 -8.94
CA GLY A 424 7.44 -21.70 -9.88
C GLY A 424 7.27 -21.25 -11.33
N VAL A 425 6.62 -20.10 -11.58
CA VAL A 425 6.39 -19.52 -12.89
C VAL A 425 6.82 -18.05 -12.85
N SER A 426 7.69 -17.65 -13.77
CA SER A 426 8.10 -16.27 -13.97
C SER A 426 6.94 -15.48 -14.60
N ASN A 427 6.59 -14.35 -14.00
CA ASN A 427 5.61 -13.45 -14.60
C ASN A 427 6.19 -12.81 -15.88
N VAL A 428 7.49 -12.50 -15.88
CA VAL A 428 8.21 -11.94 -17.05
C VAL A 428 8.13 -12.90 -18.23
N ASP A 429 8.51 -14.17 -18.01
CA ASP A 429 8.54 -15.18 -19.08
C ASP A 429 7.14 -15.40 -19.67
N ALA A 430 6.12 -15.50 -18.81
CA ALA A 430 4.74 -15.69 -19.23
C ALA A 430 4.22 -14.52 -20.10
N PHE A 431 4.53 -13.29 -19.75
CA PHE A 431 4.15 -12.13 -20.56
C PHE A 431 5.00 -12.04 -21.84
N THR A 432 6.30 -12.35 -21.77
CA THR A 432 7.18 -12.37 -22.94
C THR A 432 6.69 -13.39 -23.99
N GLU A 433 6.31 -14.60 -23.57
CA GLU A 433 5.76 -15.61 -24.46
C GLU A 433 4.51 -15.14 -25.20
N VAL A 434 3.67 -14.36 -24.54
CA VAL A 434 2.40 -13.90 -25.13
C VAL A 434 2.59 -12.67 -26.02
N PHE A 435 3.53 -11.76 -25.71
CA PHE A 435 3.70 -10.48 -26.40
C PHE A 435 4.94 -10.43 -27.32
N SER A 436 5.70 -11.53 -27.45
CA SER A 436 6.78 -11.68 -28.43
C SER A 436 6.28 -11.95 -29.87
#